data_1d819a7d8e8d510422ea8faf2a90ac7e
#
_entry.id   1d819a7d8e8d510422ea8faf2a90ac7e
#
_cell.length_a   1.000
_cell.length_b   1.000
_cell.length_c   1.000
_cell.angle_alpha   90.00
_cell.angle_beta   90.00
_cell.angle_gamma   90.00
#
_symmetry.space_group_name_H-M   'P 1'
#
loop_
_entity.id
_entity.type
_entity.pdbx_description
1 polymer ?
#
loop_
_entity_poly.entity_id
_entity_poly.type
_entity_poly.pdbx_seq_one_letter_code
_entity_poly.pdbx_strand_id
1 'polypeptide(L)'
;MKQYIYTPSLYTHTAPSHIHTSPPQEPPRLLLFFAGWGMDEHPFLQYAPQDSDFMICYDYRTLDFDTSPLTGYTVIDVVAWSMGVWAASQVLSKVSLPIRRRIAINGTPFLIDEKRGIPPAIFMGTLE
;
A
#
# COMPACT_ATOMS: atom_id res chain seq x y z
N MET A 1 5.35 9.55 -6.15
CA MET A 1 4.64 8.88 -5.05
C MET A 1 5.63 8.52 -3.96
N LYS A 2 5.25 8.68 -2.72
CA LYS A 2 6.05 8.25 -1.57
C LYS A 2 5.63 6.86 -1.13
N GLN A 3 6.60 6.08 -0.67
CA GLN A 3 6.41 4.71 -0.22
C GLN A 3 7.11 4.54 1.13
N TYR A 4 6.33 4.32 2.16
CA TYR A 4 6.83 4.14 3.52
C TYR A 4 6.67 2.69 3.95
N ILE A 5 7.75 2.04 4.40
CA ILE A 5 7.72 0.63 4.82
C ILE A 5 7.86 0.55 6.33
N TYR A 6 6.95 -0.17 6.95
CA TYR A 6 6.97 -0.51 8.36
C TYR A 6 7.05 -2.03 8.51
N THR A 7 8.01 -2.50 9.30
CA THR A 7 8.28 -3.93 9.46
C THR A 7 8.12 -4.35 10.93
N PRO A 8 6.88 -4.54 11.40
CA PRO A 8 6.65 -4.88 12.81
C PRO A 8 7.27 -6.20 13.23
N SER A 9 7.44 -7.13 12.30
CA SER A 9 8.05 -8.43 12.57
C SER A 9 9.49 -8.35 13.07
N LEU A 10 10.21 -7.27 12.79
CA LEU A 10 11.58 -7.08 13.28
C LEU A 10 11.62 -6.76 14.77
N TYR A 11 10.51 -6.31 15.36
CA TYR A 11 10.45 -5.91 16.76
C TYR A 11 9.92 -7.00 17.68
N THR A 12 9.34 -8.06 17.15
CA THR A 12 8.79 -9.17 17.92
C THR A 12 9.81 -10.24 18.27
N HIS A 13 11.02 -10.15 17.74
CA HIS A 13 12.09 -11.15 17.94
C HIS A 13 13.06 -10.82 19.07
N THR A 14 12.72 -9.90 19.97
CA THR A 14 13.55 -9.57 21.13
C THR A 14 13.35 -10.51 22.31
N ALA A 15 12.52 -11.54 22.19
CA ALA A 15 12.45 -12.58 23.20
C ALA A 15 13.78 -13.36 23.20
N PRO A 16 14.46 -13.50 24.34
CA PRO A 16 15.63 -14.36 24.43
C PRO A 16 15.18 -15.79 24.17
N SER A 17 15.34 -16.24 22.96
CA SER A 17 14.97 -17.59 22.62
C SER A 17 16.07 -18.53 23.08
N HIS A 18 15.84 -19.21 24.16
CA HIS A 18 16.59 -20.40 24.54
C HIS A 18 16.16 -21.62 23.72
N ILE A 19 15.31 -21.43 22.74
CA ILE A 19 14.75 -22.52 21.94
C ILE A 19 15.39 -22.43 20.56
N HIS A 20 16.20 -23.41 20.24
CA HIS A 20 16.91 -23.52 18.96
C HIS A 20 16.05 -24.02 17.80
N THR A 21 14.77 -24.18 17.98
CA THR A 21 13.84 -24.44 16.88
C THR A 21 13.26 -23.12 16.42
N SER A 22 13.86 -22.54 15.42
CA SER A 22 13.19 -21.47 14.67
C SER A 22 11.88 -22.04 14.14
N PRO A 23 10.71 -21.43 14.43
CA PRO A 23 9.50 -21.82 13.73
C PRO A 23 9.77 -21.70 12.23
N PRO A 24 9.16 -22.54 11.38
CA PRO A 24 9.31 -22.39 9.95
C PRO A 24 8.97 -20.94 9.61
N GLN A 25 9.94 -20.23 9.04
CA GLN A 25 9.71 -18.85 8.63
C GLN A 25 8.65 -18.89 7.54
N GLU A 26 7.49 -18.33 7.86
CA GLU A 26 6.49 -18.12 6.84
C GLU A 26 7.09 -17.24 5.74
N PRO A 27 6.71 -17.46 4.48
CA PRO A 27 7.15 -16.61 3.39
C PRO A 27 6.85 -15.15 3.72
N PRO A 28 7.74 -14.21 3.41
CA PRO A 28 7.51 -12.81 3.72
C PRO A 28 6.26 -12.30 3.01
N ARG A 29 5.39 -11.65 3.77
CA ARG A 29 4.13 -11.09 3.30
C ARG A 29 4.16 -9.58 3.41
N LEU A 30 3.48 -8.92 2.50
CA LEU A 30 3.34 -7.46 2.49
C LEU A 30 1.87 -7.08 2.39
N LEU A 31 1.45 -6.16 3.24
CA LEU A 31 0.24 -5.39 3.02
C LEU A 31 0.60 -4.07 2.35
N LEU A 32 0.19 -3.91 1.10
CA LEU A 32 0.43 -2.71 0.30
C LEU A 32 -0.82 -1.84 0.37
N PHE A 33 -0.69 -0.67 0.99
CA PHE A 33 -1.80 0.24 1.24
C PHE A 33 -1.64 1.54 0.46
N PHE A 34 -2.64 1.89 -0.32
CA PHE A 34 -2.69 3.17 -1.02
C PHE A 34 -3.62 4.12 -0.27
N ALA A 35 -3.06 5.15 0.35
CA ALA A 35 -3.78 6.12 1.17
C ALA A 35 -4.63 7.06 0.33
N GLY A 36 -5.52 7.80 0.98
CA GLY A 36 -6.34 8.82 0.33
C GLY A 36 -5.59 10.13 0.07
N TRP A 37 -6.29 11.07 -0.49
CA TRP A 37 -5.75 12.40 -0.81
C TRP A 37 -5.29 13.12 0.46
N GLY A 38 -4.11 13.76 0.38
CA GLY A 38 -3.59 14.58 1.49
C GLY A 38 -3.18 13.80 2.72
N MET A 39 -3.16 12.47 2.65
CA MET A 39 -2.73 11.61 3.75
C MET A 39 -1.24 11.29 3.65
N ASP A 40 -0.65 10.94 4.80
CA ASP A 40 0.69 10.38 4.89
C ASP A 40 0.64 9.06 5.65
N GLU A 41 1.80 8.55 6.08
CA GLU A 41 1.89 7.27 6.78
C GLU A 41 1.37 7.32 8.22
N HIS A 42 1.39 8.48 8.87
CA HIS A 42 1.18 8.60 10.32
C HIS A 42 -0.17 8.06 10.82
N PRO A 43 -1.31 8.38 10.18
CA PRO A 43 -2.60 7.90 10.68
C PRO A 43 -2.75 6.38 10.60
N PHE A 44 -1.97 5.71 9.76
CA PHE A 44 -2.15 4.30 9.44
C PHE A 44 -1.20 3.37 10.18
N LEU A 45 -0.14 3.88 10.79
CA LEU A 45 0.85 3.05 11.47
C LEU A 45 0.24 2.26 12.63
N GLN A 46 -0.76 2.81 13.30
CA GLN A 46 -1.46 2.12 14.38
C GLN A 46 -2.25 0.89 13.91
N TYR A 47 -2.53 0.80 12.62
CA TYR A 47 -3.27 -0.33 12.03
C TYR A 47 -2.35 -1.32 11.32
N ALA A 48 -1.04 -1.22 11.53
CA ALA A 48 -0.09 -2.13 10.91
C ALA A 48 -0.39 -3.58 11.30
N PRO A 49 -0.42 -4.50 10.33
CA PRO A 49 -0.63 -5.92 10.62
C PRO A 49 0.54 -6.47 11.44
N GLN A 50 0.27 -7.48 12.27
CA GLN A 50 1.31 -8.09 13.10
C GLN A 50 2.10 -9.18 12.38
N ASP A 51 1.52 -9.74 11.32
CA ASP A 51 2.05 -10.92 10.62
C ASP A 51 2.59 -10.60 9.22
N SER A 52 2.66 -9.34 8.86
CA SER A 52 3.18 -8.90 7.57
C SER A 52 3.86 -7.54 7.68
N ASP A 53 4.72 -7.25 6.74
CA ASP A 53 5.23 -5.91 6.54
C ASP A 53 4.13 -5.01 5.97
N PHE A 54 4.27 -3.72 6.16
CA PHE A 54 3.24 -2.75 5.81
C PHE A 54 3.88 -1.63 5.00
N MET A 55 3.46 -1.48 3.74
CA MET A 55 3.90 -0.36 2.91
C MET A 55 2.73 0.58 2.68
N ILE A 56 2.92 1.86 3.00
CA ILE A 56 1.93 2.91 2.79
C ILE A 56 2.40 3.78 1.63
N CYS A 57 1.57 3.87 0.59
CA CYS A 57 1.80 4.71 -0.58
C CYS A 57 0.92 5.94 -0.50
N TYR A 58 1.49 7.09 -0.75
CA TYR A 58 0.80 8.37 -0.67
C TYR A 58 1.52 9.42 -1.53
N ASP A 59 0.97 10.63 -1.59
CA ASP A 59 1.52 11.74 -2.37
C ASP A 59 1.52 11.41 -3.87
N TYR A 60 0.36 11.53 -4.48
CA TYR A 60 0.16 11.17 -5.88
C TYR A 60 0.44 12.31 -6.87
N ARG A 61 1.27 13.28 -6.48
CA ARG A 61 1.77 14.30 -7.41
C ARG A 61 2.55 13.67 -8.54
N THR A 62 3.18 12.53 -8.29
CA THR A 62 3.65 11.61 -9.33
C THR A 62 3.13 10.22 -9.05
N LEU A 63 3.06 9.38 -10.07
CA LEU A 63 2.71 7.97 -9.95
C LEU A 63 3.94 7.07 -10.15
N ASP A 64 5.13 7.61 -9.94
CA ASP A 64 6.37 6.83 -9.99
C ASP A 64 6.38 5.86 -8.81
N PHE A 65 6.30 4.58 -9.12
CA PHE A 65 6.23 3.49 -8.14
C PHE A 65 7.48 2.63 -8.24
N ASP A 66 8.23 2.59 -7.15
CA ASP A 66 9.45 1.80 -7.06
C ASP A 66 9.10 0.36 -6.62
N THR A 67 9.32 -0.59 -7.49
CA THR A 67 9.07 -2.01 -7.23
C THR A 67 10.25 -2.71 -6.54
N SER A 68 11.41 -2.08 -6.47
CA SER A 68 12.61 -2.73 -5.89
C SER A 68 12.43 -3.19 -4.45
N PRO A 69 11.77 -2.43 -3.54
CA PRO A 69 11.54 -2.91 -2.18
C PRO A 69 10.54 -4.06 -2.08
N LEU A 70 9.84 -4.39 -3.18
CA LEU A 70 8.81 -5.44 -3.17
C LEU A 70 9.32 -6.80 -3.66
N THR A 71 10.55 -6.87 -4.14
CA THR A 71 11.09 -8.07 -4.81
C THR A 71 11.23 -9.29 -3.90
N GLY A 72 11.32 -9.10 -2.59
CA GLY A 72 11.48 -10.20 -1.64
C GLY A 72 10.18 -10.81 -1.15
N TYR A 73 9.03 -10.24 -1.49
CA TYR A 73 7.74 -10.70 -0.99
C TYR A 73 7.14 -11.74 -1.92
N THR A 74 6.61 -12.82 -1.33
CA THR A 74 5.93 -13.90 -2.07
C THR A 74 4.42 -13.74 -2.09
N VAL A 75 3.86 -12.99 -1.14
CA VAL A 75 2.43 -12.70 -1.05
C VAL A 75 2.25 -11.21 -0.76
N ILE A 76 1.49 -10.54 -1.60
CA ILE A 76 1.14 -9.13 -1.42
C ILE A 76 -0.37 -9.00 -1.43
N ASP A 77 -0.93 -8.45 -0.36
CA ASP A 77 -2.33 -8.03 -0.33
C ASP A 77 -2.39 -6.51 -0.51
N VAL A 78 -3.33 -6.04 -1.30
CA VAL A 78 -3.49 -4.63 -1.61
C VAL A 78 -4.79 -4.11 -1.00
N VAL A 79 -4.67 -3.02 -0.25
CA VAL A 79 -5.81 -2.24 0.21
C VAL A 79 -5.64 -0.82 -0.31
N ALA A 80 -6.68 -0.27 -0.90
CA ALA A 80 -6.67 1.09 -1.42
C ALA A 80 -7.91 1.83 -0.92
N TRP A 81 -7.72 3.08 -0.51
CA TRP A 81 -8.78 3.89 0.08
C TRP A 81 -8.93 5.21 -0.66
N SER A 82 -10.18 5.54 -1.02
CA SER A 82 -10.53 6.80 -1.65
C SER A 82 -9.72 7.04 -2.93
N MET A 83 -9.00 8.13 -3.06
CA MET A 83 -8.14 8.42 -4.22
C MET A 83 -7.05 7.35 -4.43
N GLY A 84 -6.68 6.64 -3.37
CA GLY A 84 -5.73 5.53 -3.47
C GLY A 84 -6.21 4.42 -4.39
N VAL A 85 -7.51 4.23 -4.56
CA VAL A 85 -8.06 3.23 -5.50
C VAL A 85 -7.68 3.58 -6.94
N TRP A 86 -7.81 4.85 -7.31
CA TRP A 86 -7.37 5.32 -8.62
C TRP A 86 -5.86 5.16 -8.79
N ALA A 87 -5.08 5.62 -7.81
CA ALA A 87 -3.61 5.53 -7.86
C ALA A 87 -3.15 4.08 -7.99
N ALA A 88 -3.71 3.17 -7.19
CA ALA A 88 -3.40 1.75 -7.25
C ALA A 88 -3.72 1.16 -8.62
N SER A 89 -4.87 1.50 -9.20
CA SER A 89 -5.27 1.00 -10.51
C SER A 89 -4.29 1.44 -11.60
N GLN A 90 -3.81 2.68 -11.54
CA GLN A 90 -2.83 3.20 -12.50
C GLN A 90 -1.47 2.53 -12.37
N VAL A 91 -1.01 2.36 -11.13
CA VAL A 91 0.32 1.82 -10.83
C VAL A 91 0.37 0.31 -11.06
N LEU A 92 -0.59 -0.44 -10.51
CA LEU A 92 -0.55 -1.90 -10.50
C LEU A 92 -0.86 -2.50 -11.87
N SER A 93 -1.50 -1.76 -12.77
CA SER A 93 -1.73 -2.21 -14.14
C SER A 93 -0.44 -2.33 -14.96
N LYS A 94 0.64 -1.67 -14.52
CA LYS A 94 1.90 -1.59 -15.25
C LYS A 94 3.00 -2.48 -14.68
N VAL A 95 2.74 -3.17 -13.57
CA VAL A 95 3.73 -3.99 -12.87
C VAL A 95 3.18 -5.40 -12.66
N SER A 96 4.10 -6.36 -12.53
CA SER A 96 3.75 -7.75 -12.22
C SER A 96 4.24 -8.06 -10.81
N LEU A 97 3.28 -8.29 -9.90
CA LEU A 97 3.53 -8.57 -8.50
C LEU A 97 2.69 -9.76 -8.04
N PRO A 98 3.13 -10.52 -7.02
CA PRO A 98 2.39 -11.67 -6.49
C PRO A 98 1.20 -11.23 -5.64
N ILE A 99 0.25 -10.50 -6.22
CA ILE A 99 -0.92 -9.95 -5.53
C ILE A 99 -1.95 -11.05 -5.34
N ARG A 100 -2.31 -11.30 -4.08
CA ARG A 100 -3.31 -12.28 -3.69
C ARG A 100 -4.71 -11.67 -3.60
N ARG A 101 -4.83 -10.55 -2.91
CA ARG A 101 -6.12 -9.88 -2.67
C ARG A 101 -6.03 -8.40 -3.00
N ARG A 102 -7.13 -7.86 -3.51
CA ARG A 102 -7.28 -6.43 -3.79
C ARG A 102 -8.57 -5.96 -3.17
N ILE A 103 -8.47 -5.01 -2.23
CA ILE A 103 -9.63 -4.45 -1.52
C ILE A 103 -9.65 -2.95 -1.78
N ALA A 104 -10.75 -2.48 -2.36
CA ALA A 104 -10.99 -1.06 -2.60
C ALA A 104 -12.03 -0.55 -1.62
N ILE A 105 -11.74 0.56 -0.96
CA ILE A 105 -12.63 1.17 0.05
C ILE A 105 -12.93 2.61 -0.37
N ASN A 106 -14.21 2.92 -0.52
CA ASN A 106 -14.70 4.28 -0.78
C ASN A 106 -13.96 4.99 -1.92
N GLY A 107 -13.74 4.28 -3.02
CA GLY A 107 -13.02 4.83 -4.15
C GLY A 107 -13.37 4.13 -5.45
N THR A 108 -12.87 4.68 -6.53
CA THR A 108 -13.10 4.17 -7.88
C THR A 108 -11.83 4.32 -8.71
N PRO A 109 -11.53 3.39 -9.64
CA PRO A 109 -10.42 3.58 -10.58
C PRO A 109 -10.68 4.73 -11.56
N PHE A 110 -11.91 5.23 -11.63
CA PHE A 110 -12.33 6.34 -12.49
C PHE A 110 -12.48 7.65 -11.72
N LEU A 111 -11.60 7.90 -10.75
CA LEU A 111 -11.69 9.06 -9.86
C LEU A 111 -11.75 10.38 -10.63
N ILE A 112 -11.01 10.48 -11.72
CA ILE A 112 -11.00 11.64 -12.61
C ILE A 112 -11.76 11.24 -13.89
N ASP A 113 -13.08 11.44 -13.89
CA ASP A 113 -13.95 11.03 -15.00
C ASP A 113 -15.23 11.83 -14.94
N GLU A 114 -15.74 12.27 -16.10
CA GLU A 114 -16.94 13.12 -16.20
C GLU A 114 -18.20 12.48 -15.62
N LYS A 115 -18.31 11.15 -15.64
CA LYS A 115 -19.52 10.44 -15.27
C LYS A 115 -19.36 9.55 -14.03
N ARG A 116 -18.14 9.03 -13.78
CA ARG A 116 -17.90 7.98 -12.80
C ARG A 116 -17.08 8.43 -11.61
N GLY A 117 -16.61 9.68 -11.62
CA GLY A 117 -15.78 10.23 -10.57
C GLY A 117 -15.83 11.74 -10.54
N ILE A 118 -14.73 12.36 -10.12
CA ILE A 118 -14.60 13.81 -10.09
C ILE A 118 -14.36 14.32 -11.50
N PRO A 119 -15.17 15.27 -12.01
CA PRO A 119 -14.92 15.86 -13.33
C PRO A 119 -13.50 16.46 -13.40
N PRO A 120 -12.79 16.29 -14.53
CA PRO A 120 -11.42 16.80 -14.66
C PRO A 120 -11.25 18.27 -14.31
N ALA A 121 -12.23 19.11 -14.69
CA ALA A 121 -12.17 20.55 -14.38
C ALA A 121 -12.17 20.82 -12.88
N ILE A 122 -12.94 20.08 -12.10
CA ILE A 122 -12.99 20.23 -10.63
C ILE A 122 -11.68 19.72 -10.02
N PHE A 123 -11.18 18.59 -10.49
CA PHE A 123 -9.93 18.02 -9.99
C PHE A 123 -8.75 18.97 -10.22
N MET A 124 -8.64 19.53 -11.42
CA MET A 124 -7.56 20.48 -11.73
C MET A 124 -7.65 21.74 -10.87
N GLY A 125 -8.86 22.22 -10.56
CA GLY A 125 -9.05 23.36 -9.67
C GLY A 125 -8.57 23.11 -8.25
N THR A 126 -8.59 21.87 -7.76
CA THR A 126 -8.11 21.53 -6.40
C THR A 126 -6.58 21.43 -6.31
N LEU A 127 -5.89 21.38 -7.44
CA LEU A 127 -4.42 21.28 -7.48
C LEU A 127 -3.74 22.66 -7.48
N GLU A 128 -4.49 23.72 -7.73
CA GLU A 128 -3.98 25.08 -7.80
C GLU A 128 -3.75 25.71 -6.41
#